data_bc418c5ccd39a580de3ec78531a1cc13
#
_entry.id   bc418c5ccd39a580de3ec78531a1cc13
#
_cell.length_a   1.000
_cell.length_b   1.000
_cell.length_c   1.000
_cell.angle_alpha   90.00
_cell.angle_beta   90.00
_cell.angle_gamma   90.00
#
_symmetry.space_group_name_H-M   'P 1'
#
loop_
_entity.id
_entity.type
_entity.pdbx_description
1 polymer ?
#
loop_
_entity_poly.entity_id
_entity_poly.type
_entity_poly.pdbx_seq_one_letter_code
_entity_poly.pdbx_strand_id
1 'polypeptide(L)'
;MSTVTVPTSPGMRTRRVLSQARFETMAVLRNGEQLLLALILPLGLLVFLSTTPLLEALGAIPAGGDRLSIALPGTLGLCLASTAFTGQAIATAFDRRYGVLAQLATTPLGTTGLILGKLGAVIGVVVLQFALAFAIACGLGFAGPIHVVPLIVATVLGTAALLSLGLLMAGTLRAEATLGAANLVWVLMAGAGGLVLPGTGEWGTVVGYLPSGALGDAMRASLADGWDVKAMIVLLVWGVVGTLAARRWFRFE
;
A
#
# COMPACT_ATOMS: atom_id res chain seq x y z
N MET A 1 19.17 -4.14 -41.69
CA MET A 1 17.85 -3.87 -41.07
C MET A 1 17.97 -2.54 -40.36
N SER A 2 17.43 -1.49 -40.93
CA SER A 2 17.49 -0.12 -40.36
C SER A 2 16.48 -0.02 -39.22
N THR A 3 16.95 0.19 -38.02
CA THR A 3 16.11 0.48 -36.85
C THR A 3 15.50 1.87 -37.01
N VAL A 4 14.24 1.94 -37.41
CA VAL A 4 13.46 3.21 -37.40
C VAL A 4 13.22 3.61 -35.97
N THR A 5 14.07 4.48 -35.43
CA THR A 5 13.82 5.16 -34.16
C THR A 5 12.76 6.25 -34.42
N VAL A 6 11.50 5.96 -34.08
CA VAL A 6 10.43 6.96 -34.07
C VAL A 6 10.70 7.91 -32.92
N PRO A 7 10.95 9.22 -33.16
CA PRO A 7 11.15 10.20 -32.11
C PRO A 7 9.85 10.38 -31.33
N THR A 8 9.82 9.90 -30.10
CA THR A 8 8.66 10.09 -29.23
C THR A 8 8.76 11.47 -28.54
N SER A 9 7.87 12.38 -28.91
CA SER A 9 7.75 13.66 -28.19
C SER A 9 7.41 13.43 -26.70
N PRO A 10 7.89 14.28 -25.77
CA PRO A 10 7.60 14.14 -24.33
C PRO A 10 6.11 13.97 -24.03
N GLY A 11 5.22 14.65 -24.75
CA GLY A 11 3.77 14.52 -24.60
C GLY A 11 3.20 13.15 -24.96
N MET A 12 3.78 12.44 -25.93
CA MET A 12 3.37 11.08 -26.27
C MET A 12 3.76 10.07 -25.18
N ARG A 13 4.90 10.25 -24.53
CA ARG A 13 5.36 9.40 -23.44
C ARG A 13 4.46 9.52 -22.19
N THR A 14 4.12 10.76 -21.81
CA THR A 14 3.19 11.03 -20.70
C THR A 14 1.80 10.45 -20.96
N ARG A 15 1.29 10.59 -22.18
CA ARG A 15 -0.02 10.06 -22.57
C ARG A 15 -0.08 8.53 -22.51
N ARG A 16 1.01 7.84 -22.88
CA ARG A 16 1.12 6.36 -22.79
C ARG A 16 1.16 5.90 -21.33
N VAL A 17 1.92 6.57 -20.46
CA VAL A 17 1.98 6.26 -19.02
C VAL A 17 0.62 6.46 -18.36
N LEU A 18 -0.08 7.57 -18.66
CA LEU A 18 -1.43 7.83 -18.16
C LEU A 18 -2.45 6.78 -18.63
N SER A 19 -2.38 6.39 -19.90
CA SER A 19 -3.25 5.32 -20.43
C SER A 19 -2.98 3.99 -19.75
N GLN A 20 -1.72 3.66 -19.48
CA GLN A 20 -1.34 2.45 -18.75
C GLN A 20 -1.83 2.52 -17.30
N ALA A 21 -1.61 3.63 -16.61
CA ALA A 21 -2.08 3.82 -15.24
C ALA A 21 -3.62 3.68 -15.14
N ARG A 22 -4.35 4.29 -16.09
CA ARG A 22 -5.81 4.16 -16.18
C ARG A 22 -6.23 2.70 -16.43
N PHE A 23 -5.57 2.02 -17.34
CA PHE A 23 -5.86 0.62 -17.65
C PHE A 23 -5.67 -0.27 -16.42
N GLU A 24 -4.55 -0.15 -15.73
CA GLU A 24 -4.26 -0.93 -14.53
C GLU A 24 -5.20 -0.58 -13.37
N THR A 25 -5.50 0.71 -13.15
CA THR A 25 -6.51 1.12 -12.16
C THR A 25 -7.87 0.49 -12.46
N MET A 26 -8.29 0.50 -13.73
CA MET A 26 -9.56 -0.11 -14.14
C MET A 26 -9.54 -1.64 -14.01
N ALA A 27 -8.39 -2.28 -14.24
CA ALA A 27 -8.22 -3.71 -14.05
C ALA A 27 -8.41 -4.10 -12.57
N VAL A 28 -7.85 -3.34 -11.64
CA VAL A 28 -8.08 -3.53 -10.19
C VAL A 28 -9.55 -3.33 -9.83
N LEU A 29 -10.18 -2.25 -10.30
CA LEU A 29 -11.58 -1.93 -10.00
C LEU A 29 -12.59 -2.92 -10.63
N ARG A 30 -12.20 -3.66 -11.67
CA ARG A 30 -13.02 -4.69 -12.31
C ARG A 30 -12.78 -6.10 -11.76
N ASN A 31 -11.71 -6.31 -11.01
CA ASN A 31 -11.44 -7.58 -10.37
C ASN A 31 -12.12 -7.61 -8.98
N GLY A 32 -13.22 -8.36 -8.87
CA GLY A 32 -14.03 -8.41 -7.64
C GLY A 32 -13.26 -8.88 -6.42
N GLU A 33 -12.33 -9.82 -6.56
CA GLU A 33 -11.48 -10.31 -5.46
C GLU A 33 -10.50 -9.21 -5.00
N GLN A 34 -9.81 -8.55 -5.93
CA GLN A 34 -8.93 -7.42 -5.61
C GLN A 34 -9.69 -6.24 -5.01
N LEU A 35 -10.90 -5.97 -5.53
CA LEU A 35 -11.75 -4.90 -4.99
C LEU A 35 -12.18 -5.21 -3.55
N LEU A 36 -12.51 -6.46 -3.25
CA LEU A 36 -12.88 -6.89 -1.90
C LEU A 36 -11.73 -6.68 -0.92
N LEU A 37 -10.54 -7.17 -1.24
CA LEU A 37 -9.36 -7.03 -0.39
C LEU A 37 -8.85 -5.59 -0.30
N ALA A 38 -8.86 -4.86 -1.42
CA ALA A 38 -8.31 -3.51 -1.47
C ALA A 38 -9.25 -2.45 -0.87
N LEU A 39 -10.57 -2.64 -0.96
CA LEU A 39 -11.56 -1.61 -0.62
C LEU A 39 -12.52 -2.06 0.48
N ILE A 40 -13.22 -3.17 0.26
CA ILE A 40 -14.33 -3.57 1.14
C ILE A 40 -13.82 -3.98 2.52
N LEU A 41 -12.73 -4.75 2.60
CA LEU A 41 -12.18 -5.19 3.88
C LEU A 41 -11.65 -4.03 4.72
N PRO A 42 -10.76 -3.12 4.23
CA PRO A 42 -10.30 -1.99 5.02
C PRO A 42 -11.43 -1.06 5.45
N LEU A 43 -12.35 -0.71 4.54
CA LEU A 43 -13.45 0.20 4.86
C LEU A 43 -14.50 -0.46 5.78
N GLY A 44 -14.75 -1.74 5.60
CA GLY A 44 -15.59 -2.53 6.51
C GLY A 44 -14.99 -2.61 7.91
N LEU A 45 -13.67 -2.77 8.01
CA LEU A 45 -12.96 -2.75 9.29
C LEU A 45 -13.04 -1.36 9.96
N LEU A 46 -12.93 -0.27 9.19
CA LEU A 46 -13.15 1.09 9.71
C LEU A 46 -14.51 1.21 10.38
N VAL A 47 -15.58 0.84 9.67
CA VAL A 47 -16.95 0.91 10.21
C VAL A 47 -17.08 0.00 11.43
N PHE A 48 -16.59 -1.23 11.33
CA PHE A 48 -16.67 -2.21 12.42
C PHE A 48 -15.96 -1.72 13.69
N LEU A 49 -14.71 -1.28 13.59
CA LEU A 49 -13.94 -0.78 14.74
C LEU A 49 -14.53 0.51 15.33
N SER A 50 -15.13 1.36 14.50
CA SER A 50 -15.71 2.63 14.95
C SER A 50 -17.07 2.45 15.63
N THR A 51 -17.84 1.41 15.26
CA THR A 51 -19.20 1.20 15.76
C THR A 51 -19.29 0.19 16.90
N THR A 52 -18.26 -0.66 17.07
CA THR A 52 -18.23 -1.70 18.11
C THR A 52 -17.30 -1.34 19.27
N PRO A 53 -17.53 -1.85 20.50
CA PRO A 53 -16.66 -1.61 21.66
C PRO A 53 -15.38 -2.48 21.64
N LEU A 54 -14.97 -2.98 20.47
CA LEU A 54 -13.82 -3.89 20.37
C LEU A 54 -12.50 -3.24 20.78
N LEU A 55 -12.29 -1.96 20.43
CA LEU A 55 -11.07 -1.23 20.78
C LEU A 55 -10.91 -1.02 22.28
N GLU A 56 -12.02 -0.77 22.98
CA GLU A 56 -12.04 -0.71 24.45
C GLU A 56 -11.80 -2.10 25.06
N ALA A 57 -12.45 -3.13 24.54
CA ALA A 57 -12.29 -4.50 25.03
C ALA A 57 -10.85 -5.03 24.86
N LEU A 58 -10.14 -4.57 23.82
CA LEU A 58 -8.73 -4.87 23.59
C LEU A 58 -7.77 -3.95 24.37
N GLY A 59 -8.30 -2.97 25.10
CA GLY A 59 -7.49 -1.99 25.83
C GLY A 59 -6.73 -1.00 24.94
N ALA A 60 -7.10 -0.89 23.67
CA ALA A 60 -6.47 0.04 22.73
C ALA A 60 -6.84 1.50 22.99
N ILE A 61 -8.02 1.73 23.56
CA ILE A 61 -8.51 3.04 24.02
C ILE A 61 -9.23 2.89 25.37
N PRO A 62 -9.34 3.97 26.18
CA PRO A 62 -10.18 3.99 27.37
C PRO A 62 -11.66 3.79 27.03
N ALA A 63 -12.47 3.39 28.02
CA ALA A 63 -13.91 3.29 27.86
C ALA A 63 -14.50 4.65 27.45
N GLY A 64 -15.25 4.69 26.34
CA GLY A 64 -15.82 5.91 25.77
C GLY A 64 -14.81 6.80 25.04
N GLY A 65 -13.59 6.33 24.79
CA GLY A 65 -12.59 7.04 24.01
C GLY A 65 -12.96 7.15 22.51
N ASP A 66 -12.26 8.03 21.80
CA ASP A 66 -12.46 8.21 20.36
C ASP A 66 -11.92 7.01 19.57
N ARG A 67 -12.82 6.16 19.09
CA ARG A 67 -12.50 4.97 18.28
C ARG A 67 -11.90 5.34 16.94
N LEU A 68 -12.31 6.47 16.36
CA LEU A 68 -11.81 6.92 15.06
C LEU A 68 -10.34 7.30 15.08
N SER A 69 -9.81 7.71 16.27
CA SER A 69 -8.39 8.01 16.44
C SER A 69 -7.46 6.81 16.18
N ILE A 70 -7.97 5.58 16.31
CA ILE A 70 -7.25 4.33 16.00
C ILE A 70 -7.74 3.72 14.68
N ALA A 71 -9.07 3.66 14.50
CA ALA A 71 -9.66 2.97 13.35
C ALA A 71 -9.32 3.64 12.01
N LEU A 72 -9.36 4.96 11.93
CA LEU A 72 -9.09 5.67 10.67
C LEU A 72 -7.62 5.52 10.23
N PRO A 73 -6.60 5.88 11.03
CA PRO A 73 -5.21 5.73 10.60
C PRO A 73 -4.84 4.26 10.32
N GLY A 74 -5.35 3.31 11.11
CA GLY A 74 -5.18 1.88 10.85
C GLY A 74 -5.76 1.46 9.50
N THR A 75 -6.93 1.97 9.15
CA THR A 75 -7.56 1.72 7.85
C THR A 75 -6.74 2.31 6.69
N LEU A 76 -6.23 3.54 6.82
CA LEU A 76 -5.37 4.14 5.79
C LEU A 76 -4.11 3.29 5.56
N GLY A 77 -3.48 2.81 6.63
CA GLY A 77 -2.37 1.87 6.54
C GLY A 77 -2.73 0.55 5.86
N LEU A 78 -3.92 0.01 6.18
CA LEU A 78 -4.43 -1.22 5.57
C LEU A 78 -4.72 -1.07 4.07
N CYS A 79 -5.24 0.07 3.65
CA CYS A 79 -5.42 0.42 2.25
C CYS A 79 -4.09 0.37 1.48
N LEU A 80 -3.04 0.94 2.05
CA LEU A 80 -1.69 0.88 1.46
C LEU A 80 -1.16 -0.56 1.41
N ALA A 81 -1.30 -1.34 2.49
CA ALA A 81 -0.87 -2.73 2.53
C ALA A 81 -1.61 -3.59 1.50
N SER A 82 -2.92 -3.39 1.33
CA SER A 82 -3.72 -4.09 0.32
C SER A 82 -3.27 -3.76 -1.10
N THR A 83 -3.05 -2.49 -1.40
CA THR A 83 -2.81 -2.02 -2.77
C THR A 83 -1.34 -2.09 -3.15
N ALA A 84 -0.44 -1.53 -2.33
CA ALA A 84 0.98 -1.43 -2.65
C ALA A 84 1.76 -2.73 -2.36
N PHE A 85 1.37 -3.51 -1.35
CA PHE A 85 2.03 -4.77 -1.05
C PHE A 85 1.30 -5.94 -1.72
N THR A 86 0.11 -6.33 -1.21
CA THR A 86 -0.58 -7.55 -1.64
C THR A 86 -0.98 -7.50 -3.11
N GLY A 87 -1.65 -6.43 -3.53
CA GLY A 87 -2.10 -6.27 -4.91
C GLY A 87 -0.96 -6.29 -5.91
N GLN A 88 0.12 -5.56 -5.64
CA GLN A 88 1.28 -5.52 -6.55
C GLN A 88 2.11 -6.80 -6.51
N ALA A 89 2.25 -7.45 -5.35
CA ALA A 89 2.93 -8.74 -5.26
C ALA A 89 2.22 -9.79 -6.12
N ILE A 90 0.91 -9.93 -5.96
CA ILE A 90 0.11 -10.92 -6.71
C ILE A 90 0.11 -10.58 -8.20
N ALA A 91 -0.25 -9.36 -8.59
CA ALA A 91 -0.29 -8.94 -9.99
C ALA A 91 1.06 -9.18 -10.69
N THR A 92 2.17 -8.77 -10.06
CA THR A 92 3.51 -8.91 -10.66
C THR A 92 3.95 -10.38 -10.75
N ALA A 93 3.61 -11.22 -9.76
CA ALA A 93 3.93 -12.65 -9.81
C ALA A 93 3.18 -13.37 -10.95
N PHE A 94 1.91 -13.03 -11.19
CA PHE A 94 1.13 -13.57 -12.30
C PHE A 94 1.56 -12.97 -13.65
N ASP A 95 1.85 -11.67 -13.74
CA ASP A 95 2.43 -11.04 -14.93
C ASP A 95 3.74 -11.75 -15.38
N ARG A 96 4.58 -12.13 -14.40
CA ARG A 96 5.80 -12.89 -14.63
C ARG A 96 5.46 -14.29 -15.15
N ARG A 97 4.56 -15.01 -14.47
CA ARG A 97 4.15 -16.37 -14.85
C ARG A 97 3.61 -16.47 -16.28
N TYR A 98 2.81 -15.49 -16.67
CA TYR A 98 2.19 -15.47 -18.02
C TYR A 98 3.07 -14.80 -19.10
N GLY A 99 4.31 -14.43 -18.77
CA GLY A 99 5.22 -13.79 -19.72
C GLY A 99 4.83 -12.35 -20.12
N VAL A 100 3.87 -11.74 -19.43
CA VAL A 100 3.40 -10.38 -19.71
C VAL A 100 4.53 -9.36 -19.55
N LEU A 101 5.40 -9.55 -18.55
CA LEU A 101 6.55 -8.66 -18.33
C LEU A 101 7.52 -8.68 -19.51
N ALA A 102 7.77 -9.86 -20.10
CA ALA A 102 8.63 -10.01 -21.27
C ALA A 102 8.01 -9.35 -22.52
N GLN A 103 6.70 -9.51 -22.73
CA GLN A 103 5.99 -8.86 -23.82
C GLN A 103 5.97 -7.34 -23.68
N LEU A 104 5.73 -6.82 -22.47
CA LEU A 104 5.70 -5.37 -22.21
C LEU A 104 7.09 -4.73 -22.37
N ALA A 105 8.17 -5.47 -22.08
CA ALA A 105 9.54 -4.99 -22.29
C ALA A 105 9.85 -4.72 -23.78
N THR A 106 9.18 -5.41 -24.71
CA THR A 106 9.33 -5.21 -26.17
C THR A 106 8.44 -4.10 -26.72
N THR A 107 7.53 -3.54 -25.93
CA THR A 107 6.65 -2.45 -26.36
C THR A 107 7.36 -1.10 -26.36
N PRO A 108 6.87 -0.09 -27.12
CA PRO A 108 7.41 1.27 -27.08
C PRO A 108 7.29 1.98 -25.72
N LEU A 109 6.57 1.38 -24.76
CA LEU A 109 6.45 1.86 -23.39
C LEU A 109 7.73 1.62 -22.59
N GLY A 110 8.39 0.49 -22.83
CA GLY A 110 9.58 0.05 -22.12
C GLY A 110 9.35 -0.24 -20.63
N THR A 111 10.35 -0.77 -19.95
CA THR A 111 10.29 -1.14 -18.52
C THR A 111 9.99 0.07 -17.62
N THR A 112 10.57 1.23 -17.94
CA THR A 112 10.33 2.46 -17.16
C THR A 112 8.88 2.93 -17.27
N GLY A 113 8.28 2.87 -18.47
CA GLY A 113 6.88 3.24 -18.65
C GLY A 113 5.91 2.31 -17.93
N LEU A 114 6.23 1.00 -17.88
CA LEU A 114 5.47 0.02 -17.13
C LEU A 114 5.51 0.30 -15.62
N ILE A 115 6.70 0.54 -15.06
CA ILE A 115 6.85 0.87 -13.63
C ILE A 115 6.08 2.13 -13.27
N LEU A 116 6.19 3.19 -14.09
CA LEU A 116 5.46 4.43 -13.88
C LEU A 116 3.94 4.24 -14.02
N GLY A 117 3.49 3.39 -14.92
CA GLY A 117 2.09 3.01 -15.06
C GLY A 117 1.55 2.30 -13.83
N LYS A 118 2.27 1.30 -13.32
CA LYS A 118 1.92 0.58 -12.08
C LYS A 118 1.91 1.52 -10.87
N LEU A 119 2.91 2.38 -10.74
CA LEU A 119 2.94 3.39 -9.66
C LEU A 119 1.76 4.37 -9.77
N GLY A 120 1.45 4.84 -10.96
CA GLY A 120 0.28 5.70 -11.19
C GLY A 120 -1.04 5.01 -10.83
N ALA A 121 -1.18 3.71 -11.12
CA ALA A 121 -2.35 2.93 -10.74
C ALA A 121 -2.46 2.78 -9.21
N VAL A 122 -1.35 2.48 -8.53
CA VAL A 122 -1.32 2.41 -7.05
C VAL A 122 -1.75 3.75 -6.45
N ILE A 123 -1.20 4.87 -6.92
CA ILE A 123 -1.59 6.21 -6.45
C ILE A 123 -3.08 6.47 -6.68
N GLY A 124 -3.60 6.16 -7.87
CA GLY A 124 -5.02 6.35 -8.20
C GLY A 124 -5.96 5.57 -7.27
N VAL A 125 -5.63 4.29 -6.99
CA VAL A 125 -6.42 3.46 -6.08
C VAL A 125 -6.30 3.97 -4.64
N VAL A 126 -5.11 4.32 -4.17
CA VAL A 126 -4.87 4.85 -2.81
C VAL A 126 -5.64 6.16 -2.59
N VAL A 127 -5.62 7.07 -3.55
CA VAL A 127 -6.39 8.32 -3.45
C VAL A 127 -7.89 8.03 -3.32
N LEU A 128 -8.43 7.11 -4.12
CA LEU A 128 -9.83 6.70 -4.00
C LEU A 128 -10.14 6.08 -2.63
N GLN A 129 -9.27 5.17 -2.15
CA GLN A 129 -9.41 4.53 -0.85
C GLN A 129 -9.41 5.55 0.29
N PHE A 130 -8.46 6.48 0.28
CA PHE A 130 -8.37 7.53 1.30
C PHE A 130 -9.58 8.46 1.27
N ALA A 131 -10.02 8.87 0.06
CA ALA A 131 -11.23 9.69 -0.07
C ALA A 131 -12.47 9.00 0.53
N LEU A 132 -12.65 7.70 0.25
CA LEU A 132 -13.76 6.92 0.83
C LEU A 132 -13.61 6.72 2.34
N ALA A 133 -12.39 6.42 2.84
CA ALA A 133 -12.14 6.27 4.27
C ALA A 133 -12.43 7.56 5.04
N PHE A 134 -11.96 8.72 4.54
CA PHE A 134 -12.27 10.01 5.13
C PHE A 134 -13.75 10.37 5.03
N ALA A 135 -14.42 10.07 3.91
CA ALA A 135 -15.86 10.31 3.77
C ALA A 135 -16.68 9.50 4.80
N ILE A 136 -16.32 8.22 4.99
CA ILE A 136 -16.94 7.36 6.02
C ILE A 136 -16.63 7.90 7.41
N ALA A 137 -15.37 8.23 7.71
CA ALA A 137 -14.96 8.74 9.01
C ALA A 137 -15.68 10.07 9.36
N CYS A 138 -15.80 10.99 8.41
CA CYS A 138 -16.58 12.23 8.58
C CYS A 138 -18.07 11.92 8.86
N GLY A 139 -18.65 10.96 8.16
CA GLY A 139 -20.01 10.49 8.39
C GLY A 139 -20.20 9.85 9.78
N LEU A 140 -19.14 9.27 10.37
CA LEU A 140 -19.12 8.70 11.71
C LEU A 140 -18.72 9.71 12.80
N GLY A 141 -18.51 10.98 12.45
CA GLY A 141 -18.24 12.06 13.39
C GLY A 141 -16.75 12.35 13.65
N PHE A 142 -15.85 11.95 12.73
CA PHE A 142 -14.44 12.30 12.84
C PHE A 142 -14.25 13.83 12.84
N ALA A 143 -13.63 14.36 13.90
CA ALA A 143 -13.31 15.77 14.08
C ALA A 143 -11.85 16.01 14.49
N GLY A 144 -11.00 15.00 14.36
CA GLY A 144 -9.57 15.09 14.69
C GLY A 144 -8.79 15.95 13.70
N PRO A 145 -7.57 16.37 14.07
CA PRO A 145 -6.69 17.11 13.18
C PRO A 145 -6.23 16.24 12.00
N ILE A 146 -5.95 16.89 10.87
CA ILE A 146 -5.36 16.24 9.69
C ILE A 146 -4.12 17.04 9.30
N HIS A 147 -2.94 16.47 9.56
CA HIS A 147 -1.68 17.04 9.12
C HIS A 147 -1.35 16.53 7.72
N VAL A 148 -1.76 17.28 6.70
CA VAL A 148 -1.72 16.86 5.30
C VAL A 148 -0.30 16.51 4.83
N VAL A 149 0.72 17.31 5.20
CA VAL A 149 2.10 17.09 4.77
C VAL A 149 2.67 15.80 5.37
N PRO A 150 2.60 15.55 6.71
CA PRO A 150 2.97 14.26 7.30
C PRO A 150 2.23 13.09 6.66
N LEU A 151 0.92 13.22 6.42
CA LEU A 151 0.11 12.16 5.81
C LEU A 151 0.59 11.81 4.40
N ILE A 152 0.90 12.81 3.56
CA ILE A 152 1.45 12.59 2.21
C ILE A 152 2.81 11.90 2.31
N VAL A 153 3.71 12.37 3.19
CA VAL A 153 5.04 11.78 3.36
C VAL A 153 4.95 10.34 3.84
N ALA A 154 4.12 10.06 4.86
CA ALA A 154 3.87 8.71 5.35
C ALA A 154 3.31 7.80 4.25
N THR A 155 2.36 8.31 3.44
CA THR A 155 1.79 7.58 2.31
C THR A 155 2.85 7.24 1.26
N VAL A 156 3.70 8.18 0.87
CA VAL A 156 4.75 7.98 -0.13
C VAL A 156 5.80 6.99 0.37
N LEU A 157 6.31 7.18 1.59
CA LEU A 157 7.31 6.29 2.18
C LEU A 157 6.75 4.89 2.43
N GLY A 158 5.53 4.80 2.95
CA GLY A 158 4.83 3.54 3.17
C GLY A 158 4.57 2.78 1.86
N THR A 159 4.12 3.49 0.82
CA THR A 159 3.95 2.92 -0.52
C THR A 159 5.29 2.40 -1.06
N ALA A 160 6.37 3.16 -0.95
CA ALA A 160 7.70 2.74 -1.43
C ALA A 160 8.20 1.50 -0.68
N ALA A 161 8.08 1.47 0.65
CA ALA A 161 8.48 0.33 1.47
C ALA A 161 7.67 -0.93 1.13
N LEU A 162 6.34 -0.83 1.14
CA LEU A 162 5.45 -1.96 0.92
C LEU A 162 5.52 -2.48 -0.53
N LEU A 163 5.56 -1.57 -1.51
CA LEU A 163 5.70 -1.94 -2.92
C LEU A 163 7.02 -2.67 -3.18
N SER A 164 8.14 -2.19 -2.63
CA SER A 164 9.43 -2.84 -2.81
C SER A 164 9.48 -4.25 -2.23
N LEU A 165 8.87 -4.46 -1.05
CA LEU A 165 8.73 -5.77 -0.43
C LEU A 165 7.78 -6.69 -1.22
N GLY A 166 6.68 -6.15 -1.72
CA GLY A 166 5.76 -6.88 -2.61
C GLY A 166 6.44 -7.35 -3.90
N LEU A 167 7.22 -6.47 -4.53
CA LEU A 167 8.01 -6.80 -5.73
C LEU A 167 9.12 -7.83 -5.43
N LEU A 168 9.80 -7.73 -4.28
CA LEU A 168 10.77 -8.73 -3.85
C LEU A 168 10.12 -10.10 -3.71
N MET A 169 8.96 -10.18 -3.06
CA MET A 169 8.19 -11.43 -2.93
C MET A 169 7.77 -11.98 -4.29
N ALA A 170 7.22 -11.14 -5.16
CA ALA A 170 6.82 -11.51 -6.52
C ALA A 170 7.99 -11.99 -7.39
N GLY A 171 9.18 -11.43 -7.18
CA GLY A 171 10.39 -11.80 -7.92
C GLY A 171 11.08 -13.07 -7.43
N THR A 172 10.77 -13.54 -6.22
CA THR A 172 11.45 -14.68 -5.59
C THR A 172 10.58 -15.93 -5.46
N LEU A 173 9.27 -15.78 -5.28
CA LEU A 173 8.33 -16.88 -5.11
C LEU A 173 7.59 -17.22 -6.42
N ARG A 174 7.01 -18.43 -6.48
CA ARG A 174 6.07 -18.79 -7.55
C ARG A 174 4.74 -18.05 -7.36
N ALA A 175 3.98 -17.83 -8.44
CA ALA A 175 2.77 -17.02 -8.40
C ALA A 175 1.74 -17.49 -7.37
N GLU A 176 1.51 -18.80 -7.26
CA GLU A 176 0.58 -19.40 -6.30
C GLU A 176 1.06 -19.24 -4.86
N ALA A 177 2.38 -19.42 -4.63
CA ALA A 177 2.98 -19.19 -3.32
C ALA A 177 2.94 -17.72 -2.93
N THR A 178 3.12 -16.81 -3.90
CA THR A 178 3.00 -15.36 -3.67
C THR A 178 1.58 -14.98 -3.27
N LEU A 179 0.55 -15.56 -3.91
CA LEU A 179 -0.85 -15.32 -3.54
C LEU A 179 -1.10 -15.67 -2.06
N GLY A 180 -0.72 -16.87 -1.62
CA GLY A 180 -0.91 -17.31 -0.24
C GLY A 180 -0.08 -16.51 0.76
N ALA A 181 1.22 -16.31 0.45
CA ALA A 181 2.14 -15.60 1.33
C ALA A 181 1.79 -14.12 1.48
N ALA A 182 1.40 -13.44 0.40
CA ALA A 182 1.02 -12.03 0.45
C ALA A 182 -0.23 -11.81 1.30
N ASN A 183 -1.23 -12.66 1.16
CA ASN A 183 -2.44 -12.60 1.98
C ASN A 183 -2.14 -12.91 3.46
N LEU A 184 -1.30 -13.92 3.75
CA LEU A 184 -0.89 -14.23 5.11
C LEU A 184 -0.14 -13.05 5.76
N VAL A 185 0.84 -12.49 5.05
CA VAL A 185 1.60 -11.33 5.55
C VAL A 185 0.69 -10.13 5.77
N TRP A 186 -0.28 -9.89 4.88
CA TRP A 186 -1.28 -8.82 5.05
C TRP A 186 -2.09 -9.00 6.33
N VAL A 187 -2.58 -10.24 6.61
CA VAL A 187 -3.31 -10.54 7.86
C VAL A 187 -2.42 -10.33 9.08
N LEU A 188 -1.15 -10.74 9.02
CA LEU A 188 -0.20 -10.52 10.11
C LEU A 188 0.10 -9.03 10.32
N MET A 189 0.25 -8.23 9.26
CA MET A 189 0.39 -6.78 9.34
C MET A 189 -0.83 -6.13 10.01
N ALA A 190 -2.03 -6.58 9.66
CA ALA A 190 -3.27 -6.06 10.21
C ALA A 190 -3.45 -6.39 11.70
N GLY A 191 -3.23 -7.67 12.07
CA GLY A 191 -3.51 -8.18 13.42
C GLY A 191 -2.38 -7.94 14.42
N ALA A 192 -1.16 -8.40 14.08
CA ALA A 192 -0.02 -8.39 15.00
C ALA A 192 1.08 -7.39 14.63
N GLY A 193 1.08 -6.90 13.40
CA GLY A 193 2.14 -6.05 12.84
C GLY A 193 2.05 -4.57 13.20
N GLY A 194 1.19 -4.15 14.13
CA GLY A 194 1.07 -2.76 14.58
C GLY A 194 0.41 -1.81 13.58
N LEU A 195 -0.08 -2.32 12.46
CA LEU A 195 -0.66 -1.50 11.41
C LEU A 195 -2.00 -0.89 11.84
N VAL A 196 -2.92 -1.72 12.32
CA VAL A 196 -4.25 -1.28 12.78
C VAL A 196 -4.20 -0.90 14.26
N LEU A 197 -3.76 -1.83 15.11
CA LEU A 197 -3.65 -1.59 16.54
C LEU A 197 -2.21 -1.16 16.88
N PRO A 198 -2.03 -0.11 17.71
CA PRO A 198 -0.71 0.27 18.18
C PRO A 198 -0.12 -0.89 19.02
N GLY A 199 1.15 -1.18 18.80
CA GLY A 199 1.87 -2.13 19.65
C GLY A 199 2.05 -1.57 21.05
N THR A 200 1.94 -2.40 22.08
CA THR A 200 2.13 -2.03 23.49
C THR A 200 3.34 -2.71 24.11
N GLY A 201 3.97 -2.09 25.09
CA GLY A 201 5.11 -2.63 25.83
C GLY A 201 6.32 -2.96 24.93
N GLU A 202 7.02 -4.04 25.25
CA GLU A 202 8.20 -4.48 24.49
C GLU A 202 7.84 -4.87 23.05
N TRP A 203 6.69 -5.51 22.86
CA TRP A 203 6.19 -5.85 21.52
C TRP A 203 5.99 -4.62 20.65
N GLY A 204 5.43 -3.55 21.20
CA GLY A 204 5.28 -2.27 20.51
C GLY A 204 6.60 -1.70 20.03
N THR A 205 7.66 -1.84 20.83
CA THR A 205 9.00 -1.40 20.45
C THR A 205 9.52 -2.19 19.23
N VAL A 206 9.37 -3.51 19.24
CA VAL A 206 9.81 -4.38 18.12
C VAL A 206 9.00 -4.08 16.85
N VAL A 207 7.68 -4.04 16.99
CA VAL A 207 6.77 -3.81 15.86
C VAL A 207 6.98 -2.43 15.23
N GLY A 208 7.32 -1.41 16.01
CA GLY A 208 7.65 -0.07 15.50
C GLY A 208 8.87 -0.01 14.56
N TYR A 209 9.70 -1.07 14.51
CA TYR A 209 10.77 -1.21 13.52
C TYR A 209 10.36 -2.06 12.30
N LEU A 210 9.17 -2.67 12.32
CA LEU A 210 8.62 -3.34 11.14
C LEU A 210 7.98 -2.32 10.20
N PRO A 211 7.92 -2.58 8.89
CA PRO A 211 7.34 -1.64 7.93
C PRO A 211 5.84 -1.41 8.19
N SER A 212 5.13 -2.41 8.70
CA SER A 212 3.71 -2.31 9.07
C SER A 212 3.49 -1.44 10.30
N GLY A 213 4.24 -1.66 11.36
CA GLY A 213 4.12 -0.88 12.59
C GLY A 213 4.53 0.58 12.39
N ALA A 214 5.67 0.80 11.73
CA ALA A 214 6.11 2.15 11.38
C ALA A 214 5.09 2.89 10.51
N LEU A 215 4.44 2.19 9.55
CA LEU A 215 3.36 2.80 8.77
C LEU A 215 2.16 3.15 9.64
N GLY A 216 1.73 2.24 10.53
CA GLY A 216 0.65 2.50 11.47
C GLY A 216 0.95 3.71 12.37
N ASP A 217 2.17 3.81 12.91
CA ASP A 217 2.60 4.93 13.77
C ASP A 217 2.63 6.25 13.00
N ALA A 218 3.21 6.25 11.78
CA ALA A 218 3.23 7.44 10.92
C ALA A 218 1.83 7.92 10.53
N MET A 219 0.89 7.00 10.25
CA MET A 219 -0.51 7.34 9.96
C MET A 219 -1.23 7.91 11.19
N ARG A 220 -1.03 7.30 12.38
CA ARG A 220 -1.58 7.79 13.64
C ARG A 220 -1.05 9.19 13.97
N ALA A 221 0.25 9.39 13.89
CA ALA A 221 0.86 10.70 14.11
C ALA A 221 0.30 11.76 13.14
N SER A 222 0.12 11.41 11.85
CA SER A 222 -0.43 12.33 10.84
C SER A 222 -1.86 12.82 11.17
N LEU A 223 -2.62 12.05 11.93
CA LEU A 223 -3.98 12.38 12.36
C LEU A 223 -4.08 12.80 13.85
N ALA A 224 -2.93 13.04 14.50
CA ALA A 224 -2.83 13.51 15.88
C ALA A 224 -1.78 14.64 16.00
N ASP A 225 -0.52 14.30 16.23
CA ASP A 225 0.56 15.24 16.55
C ASP A 225 1.35 15.74 15.33
N GLY A 226 1.11 15.15 14.16
CA GLY A 226 1.71 15.52 12.88
C GLY A 226 2.87 14.62 12.49
N TRP A 227 4.03 14.72 13.09
CA TRP A 227 5.25 14.03 12.67
C TRP A 227 5.69 12.91 13.63
N ASP A 228 5.82 11.69 13.11
CA ASP A 228 6.65 10.65 13.73
C ASP A 228 7.91 10.42 12.87
N VAL A 229 8.97 11.14 13.20
CA VAL A 229 10.23 11.10 12.45
C VAL A 229 10.86 9.71 12.50
N LYS A 230 10.76 9.00 13.64
CA LYS A 230 11.28 7.63 13.78
C LYS A 230 10.59 6.70 12.79
N ALA A 231 9.26 6.71 12.77
CA ALA A 231 8.47 5.88 11.89
C ALA A 231 8.78 6.17 10.41
N MET A 232 8.93 7.44 10.04
CA MET A 232 9.29 7.84 8.67
C MET A 232 10.68 7.39 8.27
N ILE A 233 11.67 7.46 9.17
CA ILE A 233 13.03 6.93 8.91
C ILE A 233 12.99 5.41 8.73
N VAL A 234 12.24 4.69 9.55
CA VAL A 234 12.08 3.24 9.43
C VAL A 234 11.47 2.87 8.07
N LEU A 235 10.41 3.57 7.64
CA LEU A 235 9.81 3.36 6.32
C LEU A 235 10.78 3.65 5.18
N LEU A 236 11.56 4.73 5.28
CA LEU A 236 12.59 5.07 4.30
C LEU A 236 13.63 3.95 4.18
N VAL A 237 14.13 3.46 5.33
CA VAL A 237 15.11 2.36 5.36
C VAL A 237 14.54 1.10 4.71
N TRP A 238 13.31 0.70 5.06
CA TRP A 238 12.66 -0.44 4.43
C TRP A 238 12.43 -0.25 2.93
N GLY A 239 12.07 0.95 2.50
CA GLY A 239 11.93 1.28 1.08
C GLY A 239 13.25 1.13 0.30
N VAL A 240 14.35 1.64 0.86
CA VAL A 240 15.69 1.53 0.26
C VAL A 240 16.16 0.07 0.26
N VAL A 241 16.13 -0.60 1.40
CA VAL A 241 16.57 -2.01 1.53
C VAL A 241 15.73 -2.93 0.65
N GLY A 242 14.40 -2.76 0.68
CA GLY A 242 13.48 -3.54 -0.16
C GLY A 242 13.75 -3.34 -1.66
N THR A 243 14.00 -2.09 -2.09
CA THR A 243 14.32 -1.78 -3.49
C THR A 243 15.66 -2.40 -3.91
N LEU A 244 16.69 -2.32 -3.08
CA LEU A 244 17.98 -2.92 -3.35
C LEU A 244 17.89 -4.45 -3.39
N ALA A 245 17.14 -5.05 -2.45
CA ALA A 245 16.88 -6.48 -2.42
C ALA A 245 16.09 -6.92 -3.67
N ALA A 246 15.02 -6.21 -4.02
CA ALA A 246 14.26 -6.51 -5.23
C ALA A 246 15.14 -6.45 -6.49
N ARG A 247 15.96 -5.40 -6.64
CA ARG A 247 16.90 -5.30 -7.79
C ARG A 247 17.91 -6.46 -7.84
N ARG A 248 18.34 -6.97 -6.71
CA ARG A 248 19.37 -8.02 -6.63
C ARG A 248 18.81 -9.42 -6.88
N TRP A 249 17.60 -9.69 -6.43
CA TRP A 249 17.02 -11.04 -6.41
C TRP A 249 15.77 -11.21 -7.30
N PHE A 250 15.30 -10.15 -7.96
CA PHE A 250 14.17 -10.28 -8.87
C PHE A 250 14.55 -11.14 -10.08
N ARG A 251 13.83 -12.25 -10.28
CA ARG A 251 13.97 -13.13 -11.43
C ARG A 251 12.87 -12.83 -12.42
N PHE A 252 13.24 -12.58 -13.66
CA PHE A 252 12.29 -12.28 -14.75
C PHE A 252 11.69 -13.53 -15.39
N GLU A 253 12.24 -14.71 -15.08
CA GLU A 253 11.83 -16.03 -15.59
C GLU A 253 11.10 -16.85 -14.51
#